data_f8d79d3789895bd39754461c9375ee17
#
_entry.id   f8d79d3789895bd39754461c9375ee17
#
_cell.length_a   1.000
_cell.length_b   1.000
_cell.length_c   1.000
_cell.angle_alpha   90.00
_cell.angle_beta   90.00
_cell.angle_gamma   90.00
#
_symmetry.space_group_name_H-M   'P 1'
#
loop_
_entity.id
_entity.type
_entity.pdbx_description
1 polymer ?
#
loop_
_entity_poly.entity_id
_entity_poly.type
_entity_poly.pdbx_seq_one_letter_code
_entity_poly.pdbx_strand_id
1 'polypeptide(L)'
;MDLPSLDRNHVVAWVPPFVTRYKVNVDRAVFVAQKSAGVGVLICDSHGQVVAALSKRINAPLGPFEVEVKAWEEGVKFAREVGVYDFTLEGDSLVLFNAFSGLSNPPAAVEYVVRGVLMACGSCYKVDFSQIKRQGNSPAHLLVKYVLGIVDYET
;
A
#
# COMPACT_ATOMS: atom_id res chain seq x y z
N MET A 1 10.21 24.62 0.24
CA MET A 1 9.02 24.26 1.00
C MET A 1 9.40 23.27 2.11
N ASP A 2 8.90 23.53 3.29
CA ASP A 2 9.27 22.72 4.44
C ASP A 2 8.39 21.50 4.58
N LEU A 3 9.02 20.36 4.82
CA LEU A 3 8.31 19.13 5.14
C LEU A 3 7.87 19.17 6.61
N PRO A 4 6.81 18.45 6.95
CA PRO A 4 6.38 18.37 8.34
C PRO A 4 7.50 17.93 9.26
N SER A 5 7.70 18.68 10.34
CA SER A 5 8.81 18.43 11.26
C SER A 5 8.69 17.10 11.99
N LEU A 6 7.46 16.64 12.23
CA LEU A 6 7.26 15.37 12.94
C LEU A 6 7.89 14.18 12.20
N ASP A 7 7.98 14.23 10.87
CA ASP A 7 8.52 13.12 10.10
C ASP A 7 10.03 13.00 10.23
N ARG A 8 10.70 14.07 10.61
CA ARG A 8 12.15 14.08 10.75
C ARG A 8 12.63 13.42 12.02
N ASN A 9 11.76 13.33 13.02
CA ASN A 9 12.12 12.83 14.34
C ASN A 9 11.95 11.31 14.46
N HIS A 10 11.44 10.67 13.43
CA HIS A 10 11.16 9.24 13.45
C HIS A 10 11.89 8.55 12.32
N VAL A 11 13.08 8.01 12.62
CA VAL A 11 13.97 7.40 11.62
C VAL A 11 13.28 6.28 10.85
N VAL A 12 12.42 5.51 11.53
CA VAL A 12 11.67 4.42 10.91
C VAL A 12 10.26 4.84 10.53
N ALA A 13 9.92 6.10 10.75
CA ALA A 13 8.60 6.61 10.45
C ALA A 13 8.45 6.89 8.96
N TRP A 14 7.21 7.04 8.55
CA TRP A 14 6.88 7.40 7.20
C TRP A 14 7.49 8.77 6.84
N VAL A 15 8.04 8.87 5.64
CA VAL A 15 8.66 10.10 5.13
C VAL A 15 7.80 10.65 4.00
N PRO A 16 7.51 11.97 3.98
CA PRO A 16 6.73 12.55 2.90
C PRO A 16 7.39 12.38 1.52
N PRO A 17 6.62 12.34 0.44
CA PRO A 17 7.16 12.24 -0.91
C PRO A 17 7.85 13.53 -1.34
N PHE A 18 8.53 13.48 -2.48
CA PHE A 18 9.11 14.66 -3.11
C PHE A 18 8.03 15.68 -3.45
N VAL A 19 8.45 16.94 -3.64
CA VAL A 19 7.55 18.10 -3.78
C VAL A 19 6.44 17.91 -4.82
N THR A 20 6.75 17.24 -5.94
CA THR A 20 5.78 17.10 -7.04
C THR A 20 5.15 15.72 -7.11
N ARG A 21 5.38 14.89 -6.10
CA ARG A 21 4.92 13.50 -6.14
C ARG A 21 4.07 13.15 -4.95
N TYR A 22 3.27 12.12 -5.16
CA TYR A 22 2.47 11.52 -4.10
C TYR A 22 3.14 10.24 -3.59
N LYS A 23 2.80 9.87 -2.38
CA LYS A 23 3.20 8.58 -1.82
C LYS A 23 1.95 7.78 -1.53
N VAL A 24 1.93 6.54 -2.01
CA VAL A 24 0.85 5.59 -1.79
C VAL A 24 1.36 4.49 -0.87
N ASN A 25 0.92 4.50 0.37
CA ASN A 25 1.29 3.50 1.35
C ASN A 25 0.19 2.45 1.45
N VAL A 26 0.60 1.18 1.46
CA VAL A 26 -0.33 0.05 1.54
C VAL A 26 0.04 -0.87 2.68
N ASP A 27 -0.96 -1.50 3.28
CA ASP A 27 -0.79 -2.53 4.30
C ASP A 27 -1.95 -3.51 4.22
N ARG A 28 -1.81 -4.64 4.91
CA ARG A 28 -2.80 -5.70 4.86
C ARG A 28 -2.90 -6.42 6.20
N ALA A 29 -4.01 -7.11 6.41
CA ALA A 29 -4.19 -8.03 7.53
C ALA A 29 -5.01 -9.23 7.07
N VAL A 30 -4.78 -10.37 7.71
CA VAL A 30 -5.53 -11.60 7.44
C VAL A 30 -6.35 -11.92 8.69
N PHE A 31 -7.65 -12.12 8.50
CA PHE A 31 -8.57 -12.48 9.57
C PHE A 31 -9.00 -13.93 9.36
N VAL A 32 -8.18 -14.86 9.84
CA VAL A 32 -8.35 -16.29 9.55
C VAL A 32 -9.71 -16.81 10.00
N ALA A 33 -10.13 -16.45 11.21
CA ALA A 33 -11.40 -16.91 11.78
C ALA A 33 -12.60 -16.45 10.95
N GLN A 34 -12.53 -15.25 10.38
CA GLN A 34 -13.59 -14.68 9.57
C GLN A 34 -13.46 -15.01 8.08
N LYS A 35 -12.42 -15.73 7.70
CA LYS A 35 -12.10 -16.06 6.29
C LYS A 35 -12.10 -14.80 5.43
N SER A 36 -11.48 -13.74 5.92
CA SER A 36 -11.42 -12.46 5.25
C SER A 36 -10.07 -11.80 5.42
N ALA A 37 -9.86 -10.72 4.71
CA ALA A 37 -8.65 -9.93 4.78
C ALA A 37 -9.00 -8.45 4.74
N GLY A 38 -8.08 -7.62 5.17
CA GLY A 38 -8.21 -6.18 5.09
C GLY A 38 -7.04 -5.58 4.34
N VAL A 39 -7.31 -4.54 3.57
CA VAL A 39 -6.31 -3.74 2.86
C VAL A 39 -6.50 -2.29 3.23
N GLY A 40 -5.42 -1.62 3.59
CA GLY A 40 -5.40 -0.18 3.83
C GLY A 40 -4.53 0.51 2.81
N VAL A 41 -5.01 1.63 2.26
CA VAL A 41 -4.24 2.46 1.33
C VAL A 41 -4.33 3.91 1.80
N LEU A 42 -3.19 4.55 1.88
CA LEU A 42 -3.10 5.95 2.29
C LEU A 42 -2.30 6.71 1.25
N ILE A 43 -2.89 7.77 0.69
CA ILE A 43 -2.21 8.62 -0.29
C ILE A 43 -1.94 9.97 0.36
N CYS A 44 -0.67 10.37 0.33
CA CYS A 44 -0.23 11.63 0.87
C CYS A 44 0.42 12.49 -0.21
N ASP A 45 0.30 13.80 -0.06
CA ASP A 45 0.94 14.75 -0.97
C ASP A 45 2.39 15.03 -0.55
N SER A 46 3.04 15.97 -1.23
CA SER A 46 4.42 16.35 -0.97
C SER A 46 4.62 17.02 0.39
N HIS A 47 3.55 17.46 1.03
CA HIS A 47 3.59 18.05 2.37
C HIS A 47 3.33 17.01 3.46
N GLY A 48 3.14 15.75 3.09
CA GLY A 48 2.82 14.71 4.05
C GLY A 48 1.36 14.71 4.49
N GLN A 49 0.52 15.47 3.83
CA GLN A 49 -0.90 15.52 4.17
C GLN A 49 -1.67 14.42 3.44
N VAL A 50 -2.56 13.75 4.16
CA VAL A 50 -3.40 12.72 3.58
C VAL A 50 -4.40 13.37 2.63
N VAL A 51 -4.35 12.95 1.36
CA VAL A 51 -5.30 13.44 0.35
C VAL A 51 -6.36 12.40 0.01
N ALA A 52 -6.09 11.12 0.29
CA ALA A 52 -7.07 10.06 0.07
C ALA A 52 -6.72 8.86 0.94
N ALA A 53 -7.73 8.11 1.33
CA ALA A 53 -7.54 6.89 2.13
C ALA A 53 -8.60 5.87 1.73
N LEU A 54 -8.22 4.59 1.74
CA LEU A 54 -9.10 3.47 1.44
C LEU A 54 -8.89 2.38 2.47
N SER A 55 -10.00 1.89 3.03
CA SER A 55 -10.01 0.66 3.81
C SER A 55 -10.95 -0.31 3.11
N LYS A 56 -10.46 -1.50 2.78
CA LYS A 56 -11.23 -2.46 2.02
C LYS A 56 -11.18 -3.83 2.67
N ARG A 57 -12.35 -4.45 2.82
CA ARG A 57 -12.45 -5.82 3.29
C ARG A 57 -12.59 -6.74 2.09
N ILE A 58 -11.86 -7.85 2.11
CA ILE A 58 -11.92 -8.89 1.09
C ILE A 58 -12.49 -10.13 1.76
N ASN A 59 -13.69 -10.52 1.37
CA ASN A 59 -14.39 -11.68 1.94
C ASN A 59 -13.97 -12.95 1.19
N ALA A 60 -12.72 -13.34 1.35
CA ALA A 60 -12.16 -14.53 0.74
C ALA A 60 -11.05 -15.08 1.63
N PRO A 61 -10.88 -16.39 1.68
CA PRO A 61 -9.84 -17.03 2.51
C PRO A 61 -8.48 -16.96 1.80
N LEU A 62 -7.92 -15.77 1.71
CA LEU A 62 -6.62 -15.55 1.07
C LEU A 62 -5.47 -15.79 2.05
N GLY A 63 -4.38 -16.35 1.56
CA GLY A 63 -3.15 -16.47 2.33
C GLY A 63 -2.48 -15.10 2.51
N PRO A 64 -1.53 -15.00 3.48
CA PRO A 64 -0.89 -13.73 3.78
C PRO A 64 -0.22 -13.09 2.57
N PHE A 65 0.48 -13.87 1.75
CA PHE A 65 1.18 -13.33 0.60
C PHE A 65 0.21 -12.86 -0.48
N GLU A 66 -0.87 -13.60 -0.71
CA GLU A 66 -1.90 -13.20 -1.67
C GLU A 66 -2.54 -11.86 -1.28
N VAL A 67 -2.77 -11.64 0.02
CA VAL A 67 -3.32 -10.39 0.51
C VAL A 67 -2.32 -9.24 0.33
N GLU A 68 -1.02 -9.50 0.50
CA GLU A 68 0.00 -8.50 0.23
C GLU A 68 -0.02 -8.05 -1.22
N VAL A 69 -0.12 -9.00 -2.15
CA VAL A 69 -0.21 -8.68 -3.58
C VAL A 69 -1.48 -7.87 -3.85
N LYS A 70 -2.59 -8.25 -3.23
CA LYS A 70 -3.84 -7.49 -3.34
C LYS A 70 -3.71 -6.07 -2.82
N ALA A 71 -2.99 -5.88 -1.70
CA ALA A 71 -2.78 -4.54 -1.16
C ALA A 71 -2.04 -3.64 -2.15
N TRP A 72 -1.00 -4.15 -2.78
CA TRP A 72 -0.26 -3.39 -3.78
C TRP A 72 -1.11 -3.11 -5.02
N GLU A 73 -1.89 -4.09 -5.47
CA GLU A 73 -2.83 -3.90 -6.58
C GLU A 73 -3.86 -2.82 -6.26
N GLU A 74 -4.46 -2.87 -5.08
CA GLU A 74 -5.46 -1.88 -4.67
C GLU A 74 -4.84 -0.49 -4.53
N GLY A 75 -3.58 -0.40 -4.11
CA GLY A 75 -2.87 0.87 -4.05
C GLY A 75 -2.78 1.55 -5.41
N VAL A 76 -2.39 0.81 -6.44
CA VAL A 76 -2.30 1.34 -7.80
C VAL A 76 -3.68 1.72 -8.33
N LYS A 77 -4.66 0.84 -8.15
CA LYS A 77 -6.03 1.11 -8.60
C LYS A 77 -6.61 2.36 -7.95
N PHE A 78 -6.46 2.47 -6.63
CA PHE A 78 -7.00 3.60 -5.89
C PHE A 78 -6.33 4.91 -6.31
N ALA A 79 -5.01 4.90 -6.48
CA ALA A 79 -4.29 6.08 -6.95
C ALA A 79 -4.86 6.56 -8.29
N ARG A 80 -5.07 5.65 -9.23
CA ARG A 80 -5.63 5.99 -10.54
C ARG A 80 -7.06 6.53 -10.41
N GLU A 81 -7.87 5.91 -9.57
CA GLU A 81 -9.27 6.32 -9.37
C GLU A 81 -9.36 7.76 -8.86
N VAL A 82 -8.43 8.20 -8.02
CA VAL A 82 -8.44 9.55 -7.48
C VAL A 82 -7.60 10.53 -8.30
N GLY A 83 -7.08 10.08 -9.45
CA GLY A 83 -6.35 10.94 -10.38
C GLY A 83 -4.88 11.15 -10.05
N VAL A 84 -4.27 10.25 -9.28
CA VAL A 84 -2.85 10.30 -8.94
C VAL A 84 -2.10 9.36 -9.87
N TYR A 85 -1.25 9.90 -10.73
CA TYR A 85 -0.53 9.14 -11.76
C TYR A 85 0.99 9.19 -11.63
N ASP A 86 1.51 9.97 -10.70
CA ASP A 86 2.94 10.11 -10.42
C ASP A 86 3.15 9.89 -8.93
N PHE A 87 3.61 8.70 -8.55
CA PHE A 87 3.68 8.33 -7.14
C PHE A 87 4.72 7.27 -6.85
N THR A 88 5.07 7.17 -5.58
CA THR A 88 5.84 6.06 -5.03
C THR A 88 4.89 5.13 -4.31
N LEU A 89 4.85 3.87 -4.72
CA LEU A 89 4.06 2.83 -4.06
C LEU A 89 4.93 2.16 -3.00
N GLU A 90 4.51 2.21 -1.76
CA GLU A 90 5.32 1.78 -0.63
C GLU A 90 4.55 0.82 0.28
N GLY A 91 5.21 -0.26 0.65
CA GLY A 91 4.67 -1.24 1.58
C GLY A 91 5.80 -1.94 2.32
N ASP A 92 5.48 -2.88 3.20
CA ASP A 92 6.49 -3.54 4.04
C ASP A 92 7.00 -4.88 3.47
N SER A 93 6.49 -5.32 2.33
CA SER A 93 6.91 -6.59 1.73
C SER A 93 8.16 -6.43 0.88
N LEU A 94 9.28 -6.96 1.35
CA LEU A 94 10.51 -6.99 0.57
C LEU A 94 10.38 -7.86 -0.67
N VAL A 95 9.65 -8.97 -0.56
CA VAL A 95 9.44 -9.88 -1.69
C VAL A 95 8.74 -9.18 -2.84
N LEU A 96 7.68 -8.44 -2.56
CA LEU A 96 6.94 -7.69 -3.58
C LEU A 96 7.75 -6.52 -4.10
N PHE A 97 8.46 -5.81 -3.22
CA PHE A 97 9.35 -4.74 -3.67
C PHE A 97 10.34 -5.26 -4.70
N ASN A 98 11.00 -6.37 -4.41
CA ASN A 98 11.97 -6.96 -5.33
C ASN A 98 11.32 -7.39 -6.65
N ALA A 99 10.14 -8.01 -6.58
CA ALA A 99 9.41 -8.44 -7.77
C ALA A 99 8.99 -7.28 -8.66
N PHE A 100 8.37 -6.26 -8.07
CA PHE A 100 7.91 -5.09 -8.82
C PHE A 100 9.07 -4.24 -9.36
N SER A 101 10.19 -4.24 -8.66
CA SER A 101 11.40 -3.51 -9.10
C SER A 101 12.23 -4.28 -10.10
N GLY A 102 11.85 -5.52 -10.43
CA GLY A 102 12.60 -6.34 -11.37
C GLY A 102 13.86 -6.97 -10.80
N LEU A 103 14.03 -6.95 -9.48
CA LEU A 103 15.21 -7.49 -8.81
C LEU A 103 15.13 -9.00 -8.60
N SER A 104 13.93 -9.56 -8.64
CA SER A 104 13.71 -11.00 -8.54
C SER A 104 12.42 -11.38 -9.26
N ASN A 105 12.27 -12.69 -9.54
CA ASN A 105 11.02 -13.19 -10.11
C ASN A 105 9.98 -13.35 -9.02
N PRO A 106 8.71 -13.01 -9.28
CA PRO A 106 7.66 -13.26 -8.30
C PRO A 106 7.38 -14.76 -8.17
N PRO A 107 6.86 -15.21 -7.02
CA PRO A 107 6.38 -16.59 -6.89
C PRO A 107 5.36 -16.92 -7.97
N ALA A 108 5.41 -18.13 -8.50
CA ALA A 108 4.55 -18.54 -9.63
C ALA A 108 3.06 -18.33 -9.36
N ALA A 109 2.63 -18.57 -8.13
CA ALA A 109 1.22 -18.48 -7.76
C ALA A 109 0.63 -17.06 -7.92
N VAL A 110 1.47 -16.02 -7.90
CA VAL A 110 1.02 -14.62 -7.97
C VAL A 110 1.60 -13.87 -9.15
N GLU A 111 2.39 -14.52 -9.98
CA GLU A 111 3.02 -13.89 -11.14
C GLU A 111 2.01 -13.17 -12.03
N TYR A 112 0.88 -13.80 -12.25
CA TYR A 112 -0.19 -13.23 -13.06
C TYR A 112 -0.69 -11.89 -12.49
N VAL A 113 -0.89 -11.82 -11.18
CA VAL A 113 -1.37 -10.59 -10.53
C VAL A 113 -0.29 -9.51 -10.58
N VAL A 114 0.97 -9.87 -10.33
CA VAL A 114 2.10 -8.93 -10.39
C VAL A 114 2.20 -8.32 -11.79
N ARG A 115 2.08 -9.15 -12.83
CA ARG A 115 2.08 -8.63 -14.21
C ARG A 115 0.93 -7.67 -14.47
N GLY A 116 -0.26 -8.00 -13.98
CA GLY A 116 -1.43 -7.12 -14.11
C GLY A 116 -1.21 -5.76 -13.47
N VAL A 117 -0.61 -5.75 -12.28
CA VAL A 117 -0.30 -4.50 -11.58
C VAL A 117 0.73 -3.68 -12.36
N LEU A 118 1.79 -4.32 -12.86
CA LEU A 118 2.81 -3.63 -13.65
C LEU A 118 2.23 -3.04 -14.93
N MET A 119 1.31 -3.76 -15.58
CA MET A 119 0.62 -3.23 -16.75
C MET A 119 -0.23 -2.02 -16.39
N ALA A 120 -0.92 -2.05 -15.27
CA ALA A 120 -1.69 -0.91 -14.79
C ALA A 120 -0.78 0.29 -14.49
N CYS A 121 0.40 0.06 -13.92
CA CYS A 121 1.40 1.11 -13.69
C CYS A 121 1.85 1.75 -15.00
N GLY A 122 1.89 1.02 -16.09
CA GLY A 122 2.29 1.53 -17.39
C GLY A 122 1.38 2.64 -17.92
N SER A 123 0.16 2.78 -17.40
CA SER A 123 -0.74 3.87 -17.75
C SER A 123 -0.52 5.13 -16.91
N CYS A 124 0.38 5.08 -15.94
CA CYS A 124 0.73 6.20 -15.08
C CYS A 124 1.94 6.94 -15.64
N TYR A 125 2.12 8.21 -15.25
CA TYR A 125 3.28 8.99 -15.69
C TYR A 125 4.57 8.41 -15.14
N LYS A 126 4.58 8.10 -13.85
CA LYS A 126 5.74 7.55 -13.21
C LYS A 126 5.33 6.83 -11.93
N VAL A 127 5.78 5.60 -11.77
CA VAL A 127 5.55 4.83 -10.56
C VAL A 127 6.90 4.28 -10.10
N ASP A 128 7.29 4.61 -8.88
CA ASP A 128 8.43 4.00 -8.21
C ASP A 128 7.91 3.10 -7.10
N PHE A 129 8.71 2.12 -6.72
CA PHE A 129 8.39 1.20 -5.64
C PHE A 129 9.36 1.41 -4.49
N SER A 130 8.87 1.28 -3.28
CA SER A 130 9.66 1.43 -2.07
C SER A 130 9.25 0.40 -1.04
N GLN A 131 10.21 -0.08 -0.26
CA GLN A 131 9.94 -0.97 0.85
C GLN A 131 10.24 -0.22 2.13
N ILE A 132 9.31 -0.27 3.07
CA ILE A 132 9.45 0.39 4.36
C ILE A 132 9.20 -0.64 5.45
N LYS A 133 9.93 -0.51 6.56
CA LYS A 133 9.68 -1.36 7.72
C LYS A 133 8.28 -1.09 8.28
N ARG A 134 7.70 -2.10 8.92
CA ARG A 134 6.33 -2.02 9.42
C ARG A 134 6.08 -0.79 10.32
N GLN A 135 7.06 -0.40 11.13
CA GLN A 135 6.93 0.77 12.00
C GLN A 135 6.71 2.05 11.19
N GLY A 136 7.38 2.18 10.05
CA GLY A 136 7.23 3.34 9.19
C GLY A 136 5.93 3.33 8.38
N ASN A 137 5.26 2.18 8.30
CA ASN A 137 4.00 2.04 7.58
C ASN A 137 2.78 2.13 8.51
N SER A 138 2.95 2.68 9.70
CA SER A 138 1.92 2.78 10.72
C SER A 138 0.60 3.39 10.25
N PRO A 139 0.59 4.48 9.44
CA PRO A 139 -0.68 5.05 9.00
C PRO A 139 -1.54 4.08 8.21
N ALA A 140 -0.95 3.33 7.26
CA ALA A 140 -1.70 2.34 6.49
C ALA A 140 -2.12 1.17 7.38
N HIS A 141 -1.28 0.77 8.33
CA HIS A 141 -1.59 -0.30 9.27
C HIS A 141 -2.80 0.06 10.16
N LEU A 142 -2.91 1.31 10.56
CA LEU A 142 -4.06 1.78 11.35
C LEU A 142 -5.36 1.66 10.56
N LEU A 143 -5.33 1.92 9.25
CA LEU A 143 -6.51 1.73 8.39
C LEU A 143 -6.95 0.28 8.36
N VAL A 144 -6.00 -0.65 8.30
CA VAL A 144 -6.32 -2.08 8.34
C VAL A 144 -6.96 -2.45 9.67
N LYS A 145 -6.43 -1.94 10.78
CA LYS A 145 -7.01 -2.17 12.10
C LYS A 145 -8.42 -1.59 12.22
N TYR A 146 -8.67 -0.47 11.56
CA TYR A 146 -10.00 0.12 11.53
C TYR A 146 -11.00 -0.83 10.85
N VAL A 147 -10.61 -1.44 9.74
CA VAL A 147 -11.43 -2.44 9.06
C VAL A 147 -11.75 -3.60 9.99
N LEU A 148 -10.77 -4.09 10.75
CA LEU A 148 -10.98 -5.15 11.71
C LEU A 148 -11.99 -4.73 12.80
N GLY A 149 -11.87 -3.52 13.32
CA GLY A 149 -12.79 -2.99 14.32
C GLY A 149 -14.22 -2.94 13.81
N ILE A 150 -14.41 -2.51 12.55
CA ILE A 150 -15.74 -2.48 11.94
C ILE A 150 -16.31 -3.89 11.83
N VAL A 151 -15.49 -4.85 11.43
CA VAL A 151 -15.93 -6.25 11.34
C VAL A 151 -16.38 -6.76 12.68
N ASP A 152 -15.67 -6.45 13.75
CA ASP A 152 -16.02 -6.90 15.09
C ASP A 152 -17.33 -6.30 15.57
N TYR A 153 -17.62 -5.05 15.18
CA TYR A 153 -18.86 -4.38 15.57
C TYR A 153 -20.06 -4.83 14.76
N GLU A 154 -19.84 -5.24 13.53
CA GLU A 154 -20.93 -5.63 12.63
C GLU A 154 -21.31 -7.10 12.74
N THR A 155 -20.46 -7.88 13.36
CA THR A 155 -20.73 -9.30 13.57
C THR A 155 -21.45 -9.55 14.88
#